data_f1b1d037cd5ddc10ed6b9ab5fb3ede63
#
_entry.id   f1b1d037cd5ddc10ed6b9ab5fb3ede63
#
_cell.length_a   1.000
_cell.length_b   1.000
_cell.length_c   1.000
_cell.angle_alpha   90.00
_cell.angle_beta   90.00
_cell.angle_gamma   90.00
#
_symmetry.space_group_name_H-M   'P 1'
#
loop_
_entity.id
_entity.type
_entity.pdbx_description
1 polymer ?
#
loop_
_entity_poly.entity_id
_entity_poly.type
_entity_poly.pdbx_seq_one_letter_code
_entity_poly.pdbx_strand_id
1 'polypeptide(L)'
;MRKKVKNNVSWIGFIDWELQEFHGSDYSIFNGSSQNAYLIEEEKTVLVDTIWKPHGEYFLDNLKQEIDLKDIDYIVVNHGEVDHSGALPALMREIPDTPIYCTANAVKSLKGQYHKDWNFNVVKTGDTLDVGNGKSLVFVEMRMLHWPDSMASYLTGDNILFSNDAFGQHFAVEELFNDLADPCLLEKEAMKYYANILNPFSALVSRKLEEIAGFNLDIDIIAPSHGVIWRDNPTQIVEKYAAWADAYQEDQITIAYETMWEGTAALANAIAGHINELSPETKVKVFNIAKTDKNEIMTEVFKSRAIAVGSPTAGND
;
A
#
# COMPACT_ATOMS: atom_id res chain seq x y z
N MET A 1 -3.83 11.31 17.99
CA MET A 1 -2.42 11.72 17.75
C MET A 1 -2.33 12.27 16.33
N ARG A 2 -1.84 13.49 16.19
CA ARG A 2 -1.70 14.20 14.91
C ARG A 2 -0.22 14.48 14.64
N LYS A 3 0.26 14.22 13.43
CA LYS A 3 1.64 14.53 13.03
C LYS A 3 1.64 15.41 11.78
N LYS A 4 2.43 16.48 11.80
CA LYS A 4 2.52 17.42 10.68
C LYS A 4 3.27 16.78 9.51
N VAL A 5 2.68 16.84 8.32
CA VAL A 5 3.29 16.39 7.07
C VAL A 5 3.95 17.58 6.35
N LYS A 6 3.15 18.57 5.97
CA LYS A 6 3.64 19.79 5.30
C LYS A 6 2.57 20.89 5.42
N ASN A 7 2.97 22.12 5.67
CA ASN A 7 2.08 23.29 5.75
C ASN A 7 0.79 23.01 6.55
N ASN A 8 -0.37 23.01 5.90
CA ASN A 8 -1.67 22.75 6.51
C ASN A 8 -2.12 21.28 6.35
N VAL A 9 -1.19 20.38 6.03
CA VAL A 9 -1.45 18.94 5.89
C VAL A 9 -0.87 18.20 7.08
N SER A 10 -1.69 17.35 7.69
CA SER A 10 -1.32 16.51 8.82
C SER A 10 -1.73 15.06 8.59
N TRP A 11 -0.94 14.14 9.11
CA TRP A 11 -1.32 12.75 9.28
C TRP A 11 -2.21 12.59 10.52
N ILE A 12 -3.25 11.80 10.40
CA ILE A 12 -4.24 11.51 11.46
C ILE A 12 -4.63 10.03 11.39
N GLY A 13 -3.69 9.14 11.52
CA GLY A 13 -3.90 7.70 11.36
C GLY A 13 -3.66 6.91 12.65
N PHE A 14 -3.27 5.67 12.47
CA PHE A 14 -2.95 4.73 13.54
C PHE A 14 -1.69 3.93 13.17
N ILE A 15 -0.75 3.78 14.12
CA ILE A 15 0.42 2.90 13.97
C ILE A 15 0.12 1.62 14.75
N ASP A 16 0.07 0.50 14.04
CA ASP A 16 -0.20 -0.81 14.60
C ASP A 16 1.10 -1.63 14.68
N TRP A 17 1.71 -1.60 15.85
CA TRP A 17 2.94 -2.33 16.13
C TRP A 17 2.74 -3.84 16.28
N GLU A 18 1.51 -4.26 16.59
CA GLU A 18 1.18 -5.64 16.91
C GLU A 18 0.52 -6.38 15.75
N LEU A 19 0.28 -5.70 14.63
CA LEU A 19 -0.31 -6.31 13.44
C LEU A 19 0.61 -7.40 12.89
N GLN A 20 0.10 -8.63 12.79
CA GLN A 20 0.87 -9.80 12.32
C GLN A 20 0.36 -10.36 11.00
N GLU A 21 -0.88 -10.10 10.65
CA GLU A 21 -1.53 -10.60 9.43
C GLU A 21 -2.41 -9.51 8.82
N PHE A 22 -2.50 -9.48 7.49
CA PHE A 22 -3.35 -8.57 6.75
C PHE A 22 -4.00 -9.30 5.57
N HIS A 23 -5.15 -8.81 5.09
CA HIS A 23 -5.97 -9.52 4.12
C HIS A 23 -6.33 -10.96 4.60
N GLY A 24 -6.79 -11.07 5.84
CA GLY A 24 -6.92 -12.35 6.52
C GLY A 24 -5.55 -12.92 6.86
N SER A 25 -5.28 -14.18 6.55
CA SER A 25 -3.98 -14.83 6.72
C SER A 25 -3.12 -14.81 5.44
N ASP A 26 -3.46 -13.96 4.47
CA ASP A 26 -2.79 -13.98 3.17
C ASP A 26 -1.51 -13.17 3.12
N TYR A 27 -1.35 -12.19 3.99
CA TYR A 27 -0.14 -11.40 4.09
C TYR A 27 0.39 -11.35 5.52
N SER A 28 1.59 -11.91 5.73
CA SER A 28 2.27 -11.93 7.02
C SER A 28 3.04 -10.64 7.26
N ILE A 29 2.85 -10.04 8.43
CA ILE A 29 3.49 -8.79 8.86
C ILE A 29 4.39 -9.07 10.05
N PHE A 30 5.68 -8.70 9.95
CA PHE A 30 6.65 -8.93 11.02
C PHE A 30 7.13 -7.63 11.69
N ASN A 31 6.88 -6.50 11.03
CA ASN A 31 7.37 -5.19 11.45
C ASN A 31 6.24 -4.20 11.71
N GLY A 32 5.05 -4.69 12.03
CA GLY A 32 3.86 -3.87 12.19
C GLY A 32 3.46 -3.12 10.91
N SER A 33 2.53 -2.20 11.04
CA SER A 33 2.07 -1.35 9.94
C SER A 33 1.61 0.00 10.45
N SER A 34 1.28 0.91 9.55
CA SER A 34 0.45 2.06 9.85
C SER A 34 -0.77 2.08 8.94
N GLN A 35 -1.82 2.73 9.40
CA GLN A 35 -3.02 3.03 8.63
C GLN A 35 -3.10 4.54 8.57
N ASN A 36 -2.81 5.08 7.41
CA ASN A 36 -2.60 6.49 7.22
C ASN A 36 -3.88 7.15 6.67
N ALA A 37 -4.36 8.13 7.40
CA ALA A 37 -5.35 9.08 6.94
C ALA A 37 -4.77 10.49 7.07
N TYR A 38 -5.26 11.44 6.29
CA TYR A 38 -4.68 12.76 6.24
C TYR A 38 -5.75 13.84 6.38
N LEU A 39 -5.39 14.92 7.06
CA LEU A 39 -6.23 16.10 7.24
C LEU A 39 -5.57 17.28 6.52
N ILE A 40 -6.31 17.91 5.62
CA ILE A 40 -5.94 19.13 4.90
C ILE A 40 -6.79 20.26 5.45
N GLU A 41 -6.17 21.30 6.01
CA GLU A 41 -6.84 22.44 6.63
C GLU A 41 -6.51 23.72 5.85
N GLU A 42 -7.15 23.90 4.71
CA GLU A 42 -7.11 25.13 3.91
C GLU A 42 -8.36 25.99 4.20
N GLU A 43 -8.90 26.74 3.24
CA GLU A 43 -10.22 27.36 3.41
C GLU A 43 -11.33 26.31 3.54
N LYS A 44 -11.09 25.14 3.00
CA LYS A 44 -11.87 23.93 3.16
C LYS A 44 -11.07 22.86 3.89
N THR A 45 -11.70 22.23 4.86
CA THR A 45 -11.12 21.11 5.58
C THR A 45 -11.48 19.79 4.88
N VAL A 46 -10.46 19.01 4.51
CA VAL A 46 -10.63 17.74 3.80
C VAL A 46 -10.00 16.63 4.61
N LEU A 47 -10.78 15.57 4.86
CA LEU A 47 -10.26 14.30 5.36
C LEU A 47 -10.00 13.36 4.18
N VAL A 48 -8.77 12.89 4.03
CA VAL A 48 -8.37 11.92 2.99
C VAL A 48 -8.20 10.55 3.64
N ASP A 49 -9.03 9.62 3.22
CA ASP A 49 -9.20 8.26 3.75
C ASP A 49 -9.54 8.22 5.24
N THR A 50 -9.84 7.03 5.73
CA THR A 50 -9.98 6.70 7.14
C THR A 50 -9.09 5.50 7.46
N ILE A 51 -9.41 4.74 8.51
CA ILE A 51 -8.62 3.59 8.92
C ILE A 51 -9.48 2.34 9.11
N TRP A 52 -8.85 1.21 9.36
CA TRP A 52 -9.48 -0.08 9.58
C TRP A 52 -10.49 -0.07 10.73
N LYS A 53 -11.62 -0.73 10.52
CA LYS A 53 -12.76 -0.76 11.44
C LYS A 53 -12.41 -1.09 12.90
N PRO A 54 -11.53 -2.03 13.25
CA PRO A 54 -11.18 -2.31 14.64
C PRO A 54 -10.66 -1.10 15.41
N HIS A 55 -10.01 -0.16 14.72
CA HIS A 55 -9.48 1.09 15.30
C HIS A 55 -10.38 2.30 15.03
N GLY A 56 -11.56 2.10 14.43
CA GLY A 56 -12.43 3.19 13.95
C GLY A 56 -12.93 4.13 15.05
N GLU A 57 -13.31 3.61 16.21
CA GLU A 57 -13.74 4.45 17.33
C GLU A 57 -12.55 5.23 17.92
N TYR A 58 -11.38 4.61 18.05
CA TYR A 58 -10.15 5.30 18.46
C TYR A 58 -9.78 6.43 17.49
N PHE A 59 -9.88 6.17 16.19
CA PHE A 59 -9.66 7.18 15.16
C PHE A 59 -10.62 8.38 15.31
N LEU A 60 -11.90 8.09 15.48
CA LEU A 60 -12.92 9.12 15.63
C LEU A 60 -12.71 9.97 16.90
N ASP A 61 -12.35 9.32 18.02
CA ASP A 61 -12.07 10.01 19.26
C ASP A 61 -10.82 10.90 19.16
N ASN A 62 -9.78 10.43 18.46
CA ASN A 62 -8.60 11.24 18.18
C ASN A 62 -8.93 12.43 17.26
N LEU A 63 -9.70 12.21 16.22
CA LEU A 63 -10.09 13.26 15.28
C LEU A 63 -10.90 14.36 15.99
N LYS A 64 -11.83 13.98 16.89
CA LYS A 64 -12.60 14.93 17.73
C LYS A 64 -11.73 15.74 18.69
N GLN A 65 -10.55 15.27 19.08
CA GLN A 65 -9.61 16.03 19.91
C GLN A 65 -8.84 17.08 19.10
N GLU A 66 -8.71 16.88 17.79
CA GLU A 66 -7.92 17.73 16.91
C GLU A 66 -8.79 18.81 16.22
N ILE A 67 -10.03 18.46 15.86
CA ILE A 67 -10.97 19.38 15.17
C ILE A 67 -12.42 19.13 15.58
N ASP A 68 -13.31 20.11 15.38
CA ASP A 68 -14.75 19.84 15.35
C ASP A 68 -15.07 19.11 14.05
N LEU A 69 -15.70 17.93 14.15
CA LEU A 69 -16.02 17.12 12.95
C LEU A 69 -16.90 17.87 11.95
N LYS A 70 -17.67 18.85 12.41
CA LYS A 70 -18.55 19.69 11.56
C LYS A 70 -17.75 20.63 10.67
N ASP A 71 -16.47 20.87 10.99
CA ASP A 71 -15.58 21.69 10.18
C ASP A 71 -15.03 20.90 8.98
N ILE A 72 -15.27 19.58 8.89
CA ILE A 72 -14.91 18.77 7.72
C ILE A 72 -15.88 19.08 6.58
N ASP A 73 -15.41 19.85 5.61
CA ASP A 73 -16.18 20.19 4.41
C ASP A 73 -16.30 19.01 3.45
N TYR A 74 -15.25 18.20 3.32
CA TYR A 74 -15.17 17.11 2.35
C TYR A 74 -14.46 15.88 2.92
N ILE A 75 -14.89 14.71 2.47
CA ILE A 75 -14.17 13.44 2.67
C ILE A 75 -13.74 12.94 1.30
N VAL A 76 -12.48 12.55 1.13
CA VAL A 76 -11.96 11.86 -0.05
C VAL A 76 -11.72 10.42 0.34
N VAL A 77 -12.27 9.47 -0.43
CA VAL A 77 -12.01 8.04 -0.25
C VAL A 77 -11.28 7.55 -1.49
N ASN A 78 -9.97 7.38 -1.37
CA ASN A 78 -9.12 6.92 -2.46
C ASN A 78 -9.35 5.44 -2.77
N HIS A 79 -9.77 4.65 -1.76
CA HIS A 79 -10.06 3.23 -1.91
C HIS A 79 -11.16 2.78 -0.95
N GLY A 80 -12.08 1.95 -1.42
CA GLY A 80 -13.22 1.47 -0.66
C GLY A 80 -12.95 0.27 0.23
N GLU A 81 -11.74 -0.31 0.26
CA GLU A 81 -11.41 -1.43 1.13
C GLU A 81 -11.55 -1.06 2.61
N VAL A 82 -11.82 -2.05 3.46
CA VAL A 82 -12.22 -1.81 4.87
C VAL A 82 -11.11 -1.20 5.73
N ASP A 83 -9.89 -1.32 5.35
CA ASP A 83 -8.74 -0.74 6.05
C ASP A 83 -8.54 0.75 5.74
N HIS A 84 -9.12 1.26 4.66
CA HIS A 84 -9.16 2.69 4.31
C HIS A 84 -10.51 3.34 4.57
N SER A 85 -11.58 2.55 4.62
CA SER A 85 -12.95 3.04 4.77
C SER A 85 -13.64 2.60 6.05
N GLY A 86 -12.98 1.79 6.90
CA GLY A 86 -13.60 1.12 8.03
C GLY A 86 -14.12 2.03 9.13
N ALA A 87 -13.53 3.21 9.32
CA ALA A 87 -14.03 4.21 10.27
C ALA A 87 -15.14 5.09 9.68
N LEU A 88 -15.35 5.06 8.36
CA LEU A 88 -16.35 5.89 7.68
C LEU A 88 -17.77 5.73 8.24
N PRO A 89 -18.29 4.53 8.56
CA PRO A 89 -19.62 4.41 9.17
C PRO A 89 -19.76 5.10 10.52
N ALA A 90 -18.70 5.15 11.32
CA ALA A 90 -18.71 5.87 12.59
C ALA A 90 -18.69 7.38 12.36
N LEU A 91 -17.84 7.86 11.49
CA LEU A 91 -17.73 9.27 11.11
C LEU A 91 -19.05 9.80 10.52
N MET A 92 -19.65 9.08 9.57
CA MET A 92 -20.89 9.48 8.91
C MET A 92 -22.15 9.40 9.80
N ARG A 93 -22.05 8.87 11.01
CA ARG A 93 -23.12 9.05 12.04
C ARG A 93 -23.10 10.45 12.65
N GLU A 94 -21.91 11.06 12.74
CA GLU A 94 -21.70 12.39 13.33
C GLU A 94 -21.92 13.53 12.29
N ILE A 95 -21.48 13.29 11.05
CA ILE A 95 -21.53 14.27 9.95
C ILE A 95 -22.19 13.67 8.70
N PRO A 96 -23.49 13.28 8.76
CA PRO A 96 -24.16 12.46 7.73
C PRO A 96 -24.27 13.13 6.35
N ASP A 97 -24.24 14.45 6.30
CA ASP A 97 -24.45 15.21 5.06
C ASP A 97 -23.13 15.58 4.36
N THR A 98 -21.98 15.32 4.99
CA THR A 98 -20.66 15.67 4.43
C THR A 98 -20.42 14.93 3.10
N PRO A 99 -20.07 15.66 2.02
CA PRO A 99 -19.82 15.07 0.71
C PRO A 99 -18.61 14.13 0.72
N ILE A 100 -18.76 12.96 0.10
CA ILE A 100 -17.68 11.96 -0.08
C ILE A 100 -17.29 11.95 -1.56
N TYR A 101 -16.05 12.30 -1.85
CA TYR A 101 -15.45 12.25 -3.20
C TYR A 101 -14.73 10.92 -3.38
N CYS A 102 -15.15 10.15 -4.37
CA CYS A 102 -14.56 8.84 -4.68
C CYS A 102 -14.89 8.41 -6.11
N THR A 103 -14.27 7.33 -6.59
CA THR A 103 -14.56 6.81 -7.93
C THR A 103 -15.96 6.17 -8.02
N ALA A 104 -16.49 6.03 -9.24
CA ALA A 104 -17.75 5.33 -9.45
C ALA A 104 -17.73 3.86 -8.96
N ASN A 105 -16.57 3.22 -8.98
CA ASN A 105 -16.42 1.87 -8.45
C ASN A 105 -16.36 1.87 -6.92
N ALA A 106 -15.70 2.88 -6.30
CA ALA A 106 -15.70 3.02 -4.84
C ALA A 106 -17.11 3.23 -4.27
N VAL A 107 -17.99 3.95 -4.98
CA VAL A 107 -19.42 4.04 -4.61
C VAL A 107 -20.04 2.64 -4.52
N LYS A 108 -19.74 1.75 -5.47
CA LYS A 108 -20.27 0.37 -5.46
C LYS A 108 -19.69 -0.44 -4.31
N SER A 109 -18.38 -0.34 -4.09
CA SER A 109 -17.68 -1.01 -2.97
C SER A 109 -18.25 -0.59 -1.63
N LEU A 110 -18.33 0.73 -1.38
CA LEU A 110 -18.83 1.30 -0.12
C LEU A 110 -20.33 0.98 0.11
N LYS A 111 -21.17 1.06 -0.91
CA LYS A 111 -22.58 0.65 -0.81
C LYS A 111 -22.73 -0.84 -0.55
N GLY A 112 -21.89 -1.68 -1.19
CA GLY A 112 -21.89 -3.13 -0.99
C GLY A 112 -21.46 -3.51 0.42
N GLN A 113 -20.45 -2.87 0.97
CA GLN A 113 -19.91 -3.16 2.31
C GLN A 113 -20.80 -2.62 3.44
N TYR A 114 -21.26 -1.38 3.33
CA TYR A 114 -21.90 -0.66 4.43
C TYR A 114 -23.42 -0.53 4.31
N HIS A 115 -23.99 -0.84 3.14
CA HIS A 115 -25.41 -0.72 2.85
C HIS A 115 -25.96 0.69 3.17
N LYS A 116 -25.15 1.73 2.85
CA LYS A 116 -25.47 3.14 3.08
C LYS A 116 -25.47 3.90 1.76
N ASP A 117 -26.37 4.89 1.71
CA ASP A 117 -26.46 5.82 0.59
C ASP A 117 -26.06 7.23 1.08
N TRP A 118 -24.74 7.38 1.27
CA TRP A 118 -24.14 8.64 1.69
C TRP A 118 -24.10 9.65 0.53
N ASN A 119 -23.74 10.89 0.80
CA ASN A 119 -23.61 11.96 -0.19
C ASN A 119 -22.36 11.74 -1.08
N PHE A 120 -22.44 10.77 -2.00
CA PHE A 120 -21.32 10.43 -2.90
C PHE A 120 -21.21 11.41 -4.06
N ASN A 121 -20.04 11.97 -4.27
CA ASN A 121 -19.61 12.78 -5.39
C ASN A 121 -18.59 12.00 -6.22
N VAL A 122 -19.02 11.56 -7.41
CA VAL A 122 -18.17 10.71 -8.26
C VAL A 122 -17.16 11.55 -9.01
N VAL A 123 -15.89 11.16 -8.89
CA VAL A 123 -14.75 11.78 -9.59
C VAL A 123 -14.04 10.78 -10.50
N LYS A 124 -13.29 11.30 -11.45
CA LYS A 124 -12.45 10.55 -12.40
C LYS A 124 -11.12 11.27 -12.62
N THR A 125 -10.22 10.63 -13.34
CA THR A 125 -8.92 11.22 -13.70
C THR A 125 -9.09 12.60 -14.35
N GLY A 126 -8.39 13.59 -13.78
CA GLY A 126 -8.38 14.97 -14.23
C GLY A 126 -9.46 15.87 -13.60
N ASP A 127 -10.42 15.32 -12.87
CA ASP A 127 -11.35 16.14 -12.08
C ASP A 127 -10.62 16.80 -10.93
N THR A 128 -11.09 17.97 -10.49
CA THR A 128 -10.48 18.76 -9.42
C THR A 128 -11.49 19.14 -8.35
N LEU A 129 -11.01 19.27 -7.11
CA LEU A 129 -11.75 19.79 -5.97
C LEU A 129 -10.99 20.96 -5.39
N ASP A 130 -11.56 22.16 -5.47
CA ASP A 130 -11.00 23.36 -4.86
C ASP A 130 -11.06 23.26 -3.33
N VAL A 131 -9.92 23.46 -2.68
CA VAL A 131 -9.81 23.46 -1.22
C VAL A 131 -9.51 24.85 -0.65
N GLY A 132 -9.49 25.88 -1.52
CA GLY A 132 -9.17 27.25 -1.17
C GLY A 132 -7.68 27.58 -1.20
N ASN A 133 -7.35 28.84 -0.92
CA ASN A 133 -5.97 29.34 -0.93
C ASN A 133 -5.22 29.11 -2.26
N GLY A 134 -5.95 28.98 -3.37
CA GLY A 134 -5.40 28.67 -4.69
C GLY A 134 -4.92 27.23 -4.85
N LYS A 135 -5.34 26.31 -3.97
CA LYS A 135 -4.99 24.89 -3.99
C LYS A 135 -6.19 24.03 -4.36
N SER A 136 -5.94 22.92 -5.02
CA SER A 136 -6.96 21.94 -5.40
C SER A 136 -6.43 20.53 -5.24
N LEU A 137 -7.32 19.58 -4.96
CA LEU A 137 -7.08 18.16 -5.15
C LEU A 137 -7.37 17.80 -6.60
N VAL A 138 -6.44 17.12 -7.24
CA VAL A 138 -6.57 16.55 -8.60
C VAL A 138 -6.66 15.04 -8.43
N PHE A 139 -7.70 14.41 -9.02
CA PHE A 139 -7.94 12.98 -8.88
C PHE A 139 -7.35 12.18 -10.03
N VAL A 140 -6.80 11.00 -9.72
CA VAL A 140 -6.24 10.06 -10.70
C VAL A 140 -6.73 8.65 -10.38
N GLU A 141 -7.56 8.09 -11.24
CA GLU A 141 -8.02 6.70 -11.09
C GLU A 141 -6.85 5.73 -11.23
N MET A 142 -6.66 4.85 -10.26
CA MET A 142 -5.60 3.85 -10.16
C MET A 142 -6.16 2.42 -10.34
N ARG A 143 -7.10 2.25 -11.27
CA ARG A 143 -7.87 1.00 -11.45
C ARG A 143 -6.99 -0.24 -11.49
N MET A 144 -7.32 -1.24 -10.64
CA MET A 144 -6.59 -2.49 -10.48
C MET A 144 -5.18 -2.34 -9.88
N LEU A 145 -4.94 -1.22 -9.20
CA LEU A 145 -3.72 -1.02 -8.42
C LEU A 145 -4.06 -0.75 -6.93
N HIS A 146 -4.53 -1.78 -6.14
CA HIS A 146 -4.72 -3.17 -6.66
C HIS A 146 -6.20 -3.55 -6.86
N TRP A 147 -7.17 -2.70 -6.52
CA TRP A 147 -8.61 -2.93 -6.70
C TRP A 147 -9.20 -2.06 -7.83
N PRO A 148 -10.42 -2.43 -8.34
CA PRO A 148 -11.07 -1.67 -9.43
C PRO A 148 -11.40 -0.22 -9.09
N ASP A 149 -11.52 0.10 -7.81
CA ASP A 149 -11.99 1.39 -7.27
C ASP A 149 -10.87 2.31 -6.80
N SER A 150 -9.62 1.81 -6.75
CA SER A 150 -8.46 2.58 -6.28
C SER A 150 -8.26 3.87 -7.09
N MET A 151 -7.93 4.94 -6.40
CA MET A 151 -7.46 6.20 -6.98
C MET A 151 -6.36 6.83 -6.11
N ALA A 152 -5.67 7.80 -6.66
CA ALA A 152 -4.81 8.72 -5.94
C ALA A 152 -5.38 10.13 -6.03
N SER A 153 -5.04 10.98 -5.07
CA SER A 153 -5.37 12.40 -5.10
C SER A 153 -4.11 13.23 -4.87
N TYR A 154 -3.93 14.28 -5.68
CA TYR A 154 -2.77 15.15 -5.64
C TYR A 154 -3.16 16.56 -5.21
N LEU A 155 -2.54 17.05 -4.13
CA LEU A 155 -2.74 18.42 -3.63
C LEU A 155 -1.78 19.37 -4.33
N THR A 156 -2.33 20.24 -5.18
CA THR A 156 -1.56 21.32 -5.81
C THR A 156 -1.06 22.34 -4.78
N GLY A 157 0.03 23.04 -5.10
CA GLY A 157 0.62 24.07 -4.22
C GLY A 157 1.45 23.50 -3.07
N ASP A 158 1.07 22.34 -2.52
CA ASP A 158 1.89 21.59 -1.57
C ASP A 158 2.62 20.42 -2.21
N ASN A 159 2.27 20.05 -3.44
CA ASN A 159 2.91 18.99 -4.21
C ASN A 159 2.90 17.64 -3.48
N ILE A 160 1.76 17.30 -2.86
CA ILE A 160 1.59 16.06 -2.11
C ILE A 160 0.71 15.09 -2.90
N LEU A 161 1.24 13.90 -3.18
CA LEU A 161 0.49 12.79 -3.75
C LEU A 161 0.01 11.85 -2.64
N PHE A 162 -1.28 11.83 -2.36
CA PHE A 162 -1.93 10.81 -1.54
C PHE A 162 -2.19 9.60 -2.42
N SER A 163 -1.28 8.64 -2.36
CA SER A 163 -1.20 7.56 -3.34
C SER A 163 -2.04 6.34 -3.01
N ASN A 164 -2.71 6.34 -1.84
CA ASN A 164 -3.37 5.17 -1.28
C ASN A 164 -2.38 4.01 -1.12
N ASP A 165 -2.69 2.78 -1.54
CA ASP A 165 -1.82 1.60 -1.40
C ASP A 165 -0.54 1.67 -2.21
N ALA A 166 -0.58 2.37 -3.35
CA ALA A 166 0.61 2.50 -4.18
C ALA A 166 1.74 3.17 -3.39
N PHE A 167 2.95 2.63 -3.52
CA PHE A 167 4.16 3.08 -2.82
C PHE A 167 4.16 2.86 -1.31
N GLY A 168 3.12 2.21 -0.78
CA GLY A 168 3.00 1.82 0.62
C GLY A 168 3.78 0.55 0.95
N GLN A 169 3.89 0.27 2.24
CA GLN A 169 4.48 -0.94 2.80
C GLN A 169 3.99 -1.17 4.23
N HIS A 170 3.92 -2.43 4.66
CA HIS A 170 3.62 -2.75 6.05
C HIS A 170 4.88 -2.67 6.90
N PHE A 171 5.11 -1.49 7.42
CA PHE A 171 6.26 -1.17 8.26
C PHE A 171 5.89 -0.07 9.26
N ALA A 172 5.84 -0.41 10.54
CA ALA A 172 5.58 0.54 11.62
C ALA A 172 6.85 1.37 11.90
N VAL A 173 6.72 2.69 11.81
CA VAL A 173 7.76 3.66 12.16
C VAL A 173 7.11 4.80 12.93
N GLU A 174 7.63 5.10 14.12
CA GLU A 174 7.03 6.13 14.97
C GLU A 174 6.99 7.49 14.30
N GLU A 175 8.06 7.88 13.63
CA GLU A 175 8.22 9.18 12.96
C GLU A 175 7.43 9.29 11.64
N LEU A 176 7.02 8.18 11.06
CA LEU A 176 6.26 8.07 9.80
C LEU A 176 6.99 8.52 8.53
N PHE A 177 8.26 8.89 8.57
CA PHE A 177 8.99 9.40 7.41
C PHE A 177 10.12 8.48 6.98
N ASN A 178 10.33 8.39 5.65
CA ASN A 178 11.34 7.51 5.07
C ASN A 178 12.77 7.84 5.46
N ASP A 179 13.09 9.11 5.69
CA ASP A 179 14.41 9.59 6.11
C ASP A 179 14.74 9.26 7.58
N LEU A 180 13.76 8.84 8.36
CA LEU A 180 13.89 8.48 9.78
C LEU A 180 13.73 6.98 10.03
N ALA A 181 13.49 6.20 8.99
CA ALA A 181 13.35 4.75 9.02
C ALA A 181 14.68 4.04 8.71
N ASP A 182 14.81 2.77 9.13
CA ASP A 182 15.91 1.93 8.67
C ASP A 182 15.77 1.68 7.14
N PRO A 183 16.71 2.14 6.32
CA PRO A 183 16.56 2.09 4.86
C PRO A 183 16.58 0.66 4.31
N CYS A 184 17.31 -0.27 4.94
CA CYS A 184 17.39 -1.65 4.47
C CYS A 184 16.08 -2.39 4.75
N LEU A 185 15.51 -2.16 5.93
CA LEU A 185 14.24 -2.76 6.31
C LEU A 185 13.09 -2.16 5.52
N LEU A 186 13.09 -0.83 5.32
CA LEU A 186 12.10 -0.14 4.49
C LEU A 186 12.10 -0.68 3.04
N GLU A 187 13.28 -0.86 2.45
CA GLU A 187 13.39 -1.41 1.09
C GLU A 187 12.87 -2.85 1.03
N LYS A 188 13.22 -3.67 2.04
CA LYS A 188 12.74 -5.06 2.14
C LYS A 188 11.21 -5.11 2.20
N GLU A 189 10.60 -4.31 3.08
CA GLU A 189 9.14 -4.31 3.26
C GLU A 189 8.40 -3.72 2.06
N ALA A 190 8.95 -2.68 1.42
CA ALA A 190 8.38 -2.13 0.17
C ALA A 190 8.44 -3.14 -0.98
N MET A 191 9.55 -3.86 -1.13
CA MET A 191 9.66 -4.92 -2.13
C MET A 191 8.74 -6.11 -1.83
N LYS A 192 8.62 -6.50 -0.55
CA LYS A 192 7.70 -7.55 -0.11
C LYS A 192 6.25 -7.19 -0.46
N TYR A 193 5.85 -5.94 -0.18
CA TYR A 193 4.53 -5.42 -0.52
C TYR A 193 4.27 -5.52 -2.04
N TYR A 194 5.21 -5.01 -2.85
CA TYR A 194 5.10 -5.06 -4.31
C TYR A 194 5.02 -6.49 -4.83
N ALA A 195 5.93 -7.37 -4.39
CA ALA A 195 6.04 -8.75 -4.87
C ALA A 195 4.78 -9.59 -4.58
N ASN A 196 4.12 -9.35 -3.44
CA ASN A 196 2.99 -10.16 -3.02
C ASN A 196 1.63 -9.57 -3.43
N ILE A 197 1.52 -8.24 -3.63
CA ILE A 197 0.24 -7.57 -3.89
C ILE A 197 0.18 -7.03 -5.32
N LEU A 198 1.22 -6.32 -5.77
CA LEU A 198 1.17 -5.59 -7.05
C LEU A 198 1.78 -6.34 -8.23
N ASN A 199 2.67 -7.30 -8.01
CA ASN A 199 3.37 -8.03 -9.08
C ASN A 199 2.43 -8.60 -10.17
N PRO A 200 1.26 -9.19 -9.84
CA PRO A 200 0.33 -9.65 -10.88
C PRO A 200 -0.19 -8.55 -11.81
N PHE A 201 -0.10 -7.29 -11.35
CA PHE A 201 -0.57 -6.11 -12.08
C PHE A 201 0.57 -5.26 -12.65
N SER A 202 1.82 -5.76 -12.71
CA SER A 202 3.01 -4.99 -13.14
C SER A 202 2.83 -4.25 -14.47
N ALA A 203 2.17 -4.89 -15.45
CA ALA A 203 1.86 -4.21 -16.72
C ALA A 203 0.91 -3.00 -16.58
N LEU A 204 0.04 -3.00 -15.56
CA LEU A 204 -0.83 -1.86 -15.25
C LEU A 204 -0.07 -0.80 -14.46
N VAL A 205 0.85 -1.23 -13.56
CA VAL A 205 1.76 -0.33 -12.85
C VAL A 205 2.57 0.50 -13.84
N SER A 206 3.27 -0.16 -14.80
CA SER A 206 4.07 0.54 -15.83
C SER A 206 3.26 1.59 -16.59
N ARG A 207 2.07 1.19 -17.09
CA ARG A 207 1.18 2.11 -17.82
C ARG A 207 0.73 3.30 -16.97
N LYS A 208 0.44 3.05 -15.69
CA LYS A 208 -0.02 4.11 -14.79
C LYS A 208 1.11 5.07 -14.42
N LEU A 209 2.32 4.57 -14.21
CA LEU A 209 3.50 5.41 -14.01
C LEU A 209 3.77 6.30 -15.22
N GLU A 210 3.65 5.76 -16.44
CA GLU A 210 3.76 6.56 -17.69
C GLU A 210 2.68 7.63 -17.78
N GLU A 211 1.42 7.29 -17.44
CA GLU A 211 0.30 8.24 -17.42
C GLU A 211 0.55 9.39 -16.43
N ILE A 212 0.95 9.07 -15.19
CA ILE A 212 1.22 10.05 -14.14
C ILE A 212 2.41 10.93 -14.53
N ALA A 213 3.47 10.36 -15.09
CA ALA A 213 4.62 11.11 -15.60
C ALA A 213 4.19 12.12 -16.69
N GLY A 214 3.20 11.76 -17.52
CA GLY A 214 2.63 12.65 -18.53
C GLY A 214 1.93 13.90 -17.99
N PHE A 215 1.52 13.90 -16.72
CA PHE A 215 0.94 15.09 -16.07
C PHE A 215 1.99 16.11 -15.63
N ASN A 216 3.28 15.77 -15.66
CA ASN A 216 4.40 16.63 -15.24
C ASN A 216 4.18 17.27 -13.86
N LEU A 217 3.72 16.49 -12.89
CA LEU A 217 3.49 16.94 -11.54
C LEU A 217 4.82 17.08 -10.79
N ASP A 218 4.99 18.20 -10.12
CA ASP A 218 6.04 18.34 -9.11
C ASP A 218 5.59 17.60 -7.86
N ILE A 219 6.34 16.59 -7.40
CA ILE A 219 5.99 15.78 -6.22
C ILE A 219 7.06 15.97 -5.16
N ASP A 220 6.70 16.66 -4.09
CA ASP A 220 7.57 16.87 -2.93
C ASP A 220 7.38 15.77 -1.87
N ILE A 221 6.18 15.19 -1.81
CA ILE A 221 5.82 14.15 -0.86
C ILE A 221 4.90 13.12 -1.53
N ILE A 222 5.19 11.84 -1.29
CA ILE A 222 4.24 10.75 -1.53
C ILE A 222 3.75 10.25 -0.17
N ALA A 223 2.44 10.32 0.04
CA ALA A 223 1.75 10.02 1.29
C ALA A 223 0.83 8.79 1.10
N PRO A 224 1.35 7.55 1.26
CA PRO A 224 0.60 6.33 1.08
C PRO A 224 -0.31 6.02 2.26
N SER A 225 -1.20 5.06 2.09
CA SER A 225 -2.12 4.62 3.16
C SER A 225 -1.47 3.69 4.19
N HIS A 226 -0.30 3.12 3.89
CA HIS A 226 0.44 2.25 4.81
C HIS A 226 1.93 2.60 4.85
N GLY A 227 2.52 2.46 6.04
CA GLY A 227 3.94 2.63 6.27
C GLY A 227 4.41 4.07 6.22
N VAL A 228 5.61 4.30 5.72
CA VAL A 228 6.24 5.61 5.76
C VAL A 228 5.73 6.56 4.68
N ILE A 229 5.77 7.85 5.00
CA ILE A 229 5.57 8.96 4.06
C ILE A 229 6.93 9.28 3.43
N TRP A 230 6.98 9.29 2.09
CA TRP A 230 8.19 9.59 1.32
C TRP A 230 8.32 11.10 1.15
N ARG A 231 9.22 11.71 1.90
CA ARG A 231 9.51 13.16 1.82
C ARG A 231 10.96 13.46 1.42
N ASP A 232 11.89 12.56 1.71
CA ASP A 232 13.27 12.66 1.26
C ASP A 232 13.41 11.87 -0.04
N ASN A 233 13.71 12.57 -1.15
CA ASN A 233 13.75 11.98 -2.48
C ASN A 233 12.54 11.08 -2.80
N PRO A 234 11.30 11.61 -2.82
CA PRO A 234 10.09 10.79 -2.93
C PRO A 234 10.02 9.99 -4.23
N THR A 235 10.71 10.43 -5.28
CA THR A 235 10.77 9.71 -6.56
C THR A 235 11.54 8.39 -6.49
N GLN A 236 12.35 8.17 -5.46
CA GLN A 236 13.09 6.92 -5.28
C GLN A 236 12.17 5.68 -5.29
N ILE A 237 10.99 5.76 -4.66
CA ILE A 237 10.06 4.61 -4.66
C ILE A 237 9.36 4.45 -6.00
N VAL A 238 9.12 5.55 -6.73
CA VAL A 238 8.57 5.50 -8.09
C VAL A 238 9.55 4.81 -9.04
N GLU A 239 10.84 5.13 -8.95
CA GLU A 239 11.91 4.49 -9.72
C GLU A 239 12.00 2.99 -9.40
N LYS A 240 11.88 2.60 -8.12
CA LYS A 240 11.82 1.19 -7.73
C LYS A 240 10.60 0.48 -8.32
N TYR A 241 9.43 1.07 -8.24
CA TYR A 241 8.22 0.51 -8.84
C TYR A 241 8.36 0.34 -10.35
N ALA A 242 8.93 1.33 -11.05
CA ALA A 242 9.21 1.23 -12.48
C ALA A 242 10.16 0.05 -12.80
N ALA A 243 11.25 -0.07 -12.04
CA ALA A 243 12.18 -1.18 -12.18
C ALA A 243 11.55 -2.54 -11.85
N TRP A 244 10.74 -2.61 -10.79
CA TRP A 244 10.05 -3.85 -10.39
C TRP A 244 8.96 -4.26 -11.38
N ALA A 245 8.32 -3.31 -12.04
CA ALA A 245 7.30 -3.57 -13.05
C ALA A 245 7.88 -4.03 -14.40
N ASP A 246 9.17 -3.79 -14.67
CA ASP A 246 9.86 -4.13 -15.90
C ASP A 246 10.62 -5.47 -15.77
N ALA A 247 9.87 -6.57 -15.53
CA ALA A 247 10.41 -7.93 -15.44
C ALA A 247 11.66 -8.03 -14.52
N TYR A 248 11.56 -7.42 -13.33
CA TYR A 248 12.66 -7.39 -12.37
C TYR A 248 13.19 -8.78 -12.02
N GLN A 249 14.49 -8.92 -12.05
CA GLN A 249 15.19 -10.11 -11.59
C GLN A 249 16.63 -9.82 -11.18
N GLU A 250 17.08 -10.50 -10.14
CA GLU A 250 18.47 -10.53 -9.70
C GLU A 250 19.17 -11.81 -10.24
N ASP A 251 20.48 -11.87 -10.17
CA ASP A 251 21.22 -13.12 -10.38
C ASP A 251 21.01 -14.08 -9.21
N GLN A 252 19.78 -14.58 -9.12
CA GLN A 252 19.30 -15.43 -8.05
C GLN A 252 18.45 -16.57 -8.60
N ILE A 253 18.52 -17.72 -7.95
CA ILE A 253 17.67 -18.89 -8.17
C ILE A 253 17.01 -19.25 -6.84
N THR A 254 15.67 -19.36 -6.83
CA THR A 254 14.92 -19.82 -5.66
C THR A 254 14.46 -21.27 -5.88
N ILE A 255 14.75 -22.13 -4.90
CA ILE A 255 14.30 -23.52 -4.83
C ILE A 255 13.31 -23.61 -3.67
N ALA A 256 12.03 -23.85 -3.98
CA ALA A 256 10.96 -24.02 -2.99
C ALA A 256 10.50 -25.49 -3.00
N TYR A 257 10.51 -26.16 -1.86
CA TYR A 257 10.17 -27.57 -1.80
C TYR A 257 9.34 -27.93 -0.56
N GLU A 258 8.56 -28.98 -0.71
CA GLU A 258 7.95 -29.75 0.37
C GLU A 258 8.62 -31.14 0.43
N THR A 259 8.71 -31.76 1.60
CA THR A 259 9.28 -33.10 1.75
C THR A 259 8.56 -33.87 2.85
N MET A 260 8.30 -35.17 2.58
CA MET A 260 7.69 -36.07 3.55
C MET A 260 8.76 -36.88 4.28
N TRP A 261 9.69 -37.48 3.53
CA TRP A 261 10.73 -38.41 4.00
C TRP A 261 12.12 -37.98 3.54
N GLU A 262 12.39 -36.69 3.54
CA GLU A 262 13.68 -36.05 3.20
C GLU A 262 14.17 -36.26 1.76
N GLY A 263 13.46 -37.02 0.91
CA GLY A 263 13.89 -37.27 -0.47
C GLY A 263 13.92 -36.01 -1.32
N THR A 264 12.85 -35.23 -1.29
CA THR A 264 12.78 -33.93 -2.02
C THR A 264 13.76 -32.91 -1.43
N ALA A 265 13.97 -32.92 -0.12
CA ALA A 265 14.96 -32.06 0.53
C ALA A 265 16.38 -32.39 0.06
N ALA A 266 16.73 -33.69 -0.06
CA ALA A 266 18.03 -34.12 -0.57
C ALA A 266 18.24 -33.68 -2.03
N LEU A 267 17.21 -33.77 -2.88
CA LEU A 267 17.26 -33.29 -4.28
C LEU A 267 17.42 -31.76 -4.33
N ALA A 268 16.65 -31.01 -3.56
CA ALA A 268 16.73 -29.58 -3.52
C ALA A 268 18.13 -29.06 -3.10
N ASN A 269 18.71 -29.70 -2.08
CA ASN A 269 20.07 -29.37 -1.60
C ASN A 269 21.14 -29.80 -2.62
N ALA A 270 20.99 -30.95 -3.30
CA ALA A 270 21.92 -31.38 -4.35
C ALA A 270 21.90 -30.41 -5.54
N ILE A 271 20.71 -29.94 -5.97
CA ILE A 271 20.58 -28.94 -7.03
C ILE A 271 21.25 -27.64 -6.60
N ALA A 272 20.99 -27.15 -5.37
CA ALA A 272 21.60 -25.93 -4.85
C ALA A 272 23.14 -26.04 -4.80
N GLY A 273 23.65 -27.16 -4.30
CA GLY A 273 25.11 -27.43 -4.25
C GLY A 273 25.73 -27.39 -5.65
N HIS A 274 25.08 -28.03 -6.62
CA HIS A 274 25.62 -28.09 -7.99
C HIS A 274 25.56 -26.73 -8.70
N ILE A 275 24.51 -25.91 -8.45
CA ILE A 275 24.46 -24.54 -8.95
C ILE A 275 25.61 -23.71 -8.38
N ASN A 276 25.88 -23.81 -7.07
CA ASN A 276 26.98 -23.11 -6.42
C ASN A 276 28.35 -23.52 -6.94
N GLU A 277 28.50 -24.79 -7.36
CA GLU A 277 29.74 -25.26 -8.01
C GLU A 277 29.92 -24.69 -9.41
N LEU A 278 28.84 -24.61 -10.18
CA LEU A 278 28.89 -24.17 -11.58
C LEU A 278 28.87 -22.65 -11.75
N SER A 279 28.21 -21.95 -10.84
CA SER A 279 27.98 -20.49 -10.88
C SER A 279 28.06 -19.91 -9.46
N PRO A 280 29.27 -19.77 -8.89
CA PRO A 280 29.47 -19.36 -7.49
C PRO A 280 28.94 -17.94 -7.20
N GLU A 281 28.80 -17.07 -8.19
CA GLU A 281 28.26 -15.71 -8.10
C GLU A 281 26.73 -15.69 -8.02
N THR A 282 26.05 -16.73 -8.51
CA THR A 282 24.58 -16.82 -8.48
C THR A 282 24.08 -17.11 -7.06
N LYS A 283 23.23 -16.25 -6.54
CA LYS A 283 22.60 -16.47 -5.23
C LYS A 283 21.62 -17.64 -5.31
N VAL A 284 21.74 -18.63 -4.42
CA VAL A 284 20.79 -19.73 -4.32
C VAL A 284 20.03 -19.67 -3.01
N LYS A 285 18.73 -19.55 -3.09
CA LYS A 285 17.80 -19.56 -1.95
C LYS A 285 17.05 -20.88 -1.92
N VAL A 286 17.06 -21.58 -0.78
CA VAL A 286 16.40 -22.88 -0.63
C VAL A 286 15.41 -22.81 0.52
N PHE A 287 14.12 -23.06 0.23
CA PHE A 287 13.05 -22.94 1.20
C PHE A 287 12.24 -24.24 1.32
N ASN A 288 12.06 -24.69 2.56
CA ASN A 288 11.02 -25.66 2.86
C ASN A 288 9.70 -24.91 3.07
N ILE A 289 8.73 -25.12 2.19
CA ILE A 289 7.45 -24.38 2.16
C ILE A 289 6.65 -24.56 3.45
N ALA A 290 6.73 -25.75 4.09
CA ALA A 290 6.05 -26.03 5.35
C ALA A 290 6.66 -25.31 6.57
N LYS A 291 7.86 -24.74 6.43
CA LYS A 291 8.64 -24.15 7.54
C LYS A 291 8.99 -22.68 7.33
N THR A 292 8.64 -22.13 6.19
CA THR A 292 9.00 -20.76 5.82
C THR A 292 7.75 -19.98 5.45
N ASP A 293 7.71 -18.74 5.83
CA ASP A 293 6.59 -17.85 5.50
C ASP A 293 6.40 -17.71 3.98
N LYS A 294 5.16 -17.83 3.52
CA LYS A 294 4.82 -17.82 2.09
C LYS A 294 5.17 -16.50 1.41
N ASN A 295 5.00 -15.37 2.10
CA ASN A 295 5.25 -14.05 1.53
C ASN A 295 6.75 -13.77 1.41
N GLU A 296 7.57 -14.28 2.34
CA GLU A 296 9.03 -14.25 2.21
C GLU A 296 9.48 -15.08 1.01
N ILE A 297 8.93 -16.30 0.83
CA ILE A 297 9.22 -17.15 -0.34
C ILE A 297 8.83 -16.43 -1.63
N MET A 298 7.64 -15.86 -1.70
CA MET A 298 7.15 -15.16 -2.90
C MET A 298 8.00 -13.92 -3.22
N THR A 299 8.50 -13.22 -2.20
CA THR A 299 9.43 -12.10 -2.39
C THR A 299 10.75 -12.57 -3.01
N GLU A 300 11.31 -13.70 -2.54
CA GLU A 300 12.53 -14.25 -3.13
C GLU A 300 12.30 -14.84 -4.53
N VAL A 301 11.11 -15.41 -4.79
CA VAL A 301 10.70 -15.84 -6.14
C VAL A 301 10.63 -14.64 -7.09
N PHE A 302 10.02 -13.53 -6.66
CA PHE A 302 9.95 -12.30 -7.44
C PHE A 302 11.32 -11.78 -7.87
N LYS A 303 12.32 -11.87 -7.00
CA LYS A 303 13.70 -11.45 -7.25
C LYS A 303 14.46 -12.39 -8.21
N SER A 304 14.00 -13.64 -8.36
CA SER A 304 14.77 -14.71 -9.00
C SER A 304 14.57 -14.74 -10.50
N ARG A 305 15.67 -14.93 -11.24
CA ARG A 305 15.63 -15.21 -12.68
C ARG A 305 15.21 -16.64 -13.04
N ALA A 306 15.26 -17.56 -12.06
CA ALA A 306 14.76 -18.92 -12.21
C ALA A 306 14.23 -19.47 -10.89
N ILE A 307 13.25 -20.36 -10.99
CA ILE A 307 12.66 -21.08 -9.85
C ILE A 307 12.68 -22.57 -10.09
N ALA A 308 12.91 -23.33 -9.02
CA ALA A 308 12.67 -24.78 -9.01
C ALA A 308 11.66 -25.09 -7.90
N VAL A 309 10.67 -25.92 -8.23
CA VAL A 309 9.65 -26.35 -7.27
C VAL A 309 9.73 -27.86 -7.11
N GLY A 310 9.82 -28.33 -5.86
CA GLY A 310 9.88 -29.76 -5.51
C GLY A 310 8.72 -30.14 -4.60
N SER A 311 8.02 -31.22 -4.96
CA SER A 311 6.96 -31.81 -4.14
C SER A 311 7.13 -33.34 -4.04
N PRO A 312 6.86 -33.95 -2.87
CA PRO A 312 6.77 -35.40 -2.78
C PRO A 312 5.50 -35.87 -3.49
N THR A 313 5.56 -37.06 -4.11
CA THR A 313 4.36 -37.72 -4.62
C THR A 313 3.63 -38.35 -3.43
N ALA A 314 2.38 -37.96 -3.19
CA ALA A 314 1.51 -38.59 -2.20
C ALA A 314 0.35 -39.30 -2.92
N GLY A 315 0.24 -40.61 -2.76
CA GLY A 315 -0.94 -41.40 -3.19
C GLY A 315 -0.88 -41.74 -4.67
N ASN A 316 -0.45 -41.60 -5.63
CA ASN A 316 -0.56 -41.79 -7.08
C ASN A 316 -1.32 -40.66 -7.82
N ASP A 317 -1.50 -39.49 -7.17
CA ASP A 317 -2.08 -38.32 -7.82
C ASP A 317 -1.01 -37.28 -8.18
#